data_f0c925fa09f2fc5e2a044efc26777e08
#
_entry.id   f0c925fa09f2fc5e2a044efc26777e08
#
_cell.length_a   1.000
_cell.length_b   1.000
_cell.length_c   1.000
_cell.angle_alpha   90.00
_cell.angle_beta   90.00
_cell.angle_gamma   90.00
#
_symmetry.space_group_name_H-M   'P 1'
#
loop_
_entity.id
_entity.type
_entity.pdbx_description
1 polymer ?
#
loop_
_entity_poly.entity_id
_entity_poly.type
_entity_poly.pdbx_seq_one_letter_code
_entity_poly.pdbx_strand_id
1 'polypeptide(L)'
;MLIRSLVEVASRGGNFLLNVGPQPDGVIQPEFRERLRTIGSWLSVNGESIYGTTYGPLQGVLSIRTTVKKDKIFVHVFDWPRGPLEIDGLQERVLSAYLVSADNR
;
A
#
# COMPACT_ATOMS: atom_id res chain seq x y z
N MET A 1 -4.28 -0.56 -11.54
CA MET A 1 -4.53 0.50 -10.55
C MET A 1 -3.24 0.99 -9.94
N LEU A 2 -3.10 2.30 -9.84
CA LEU A 2 -1.85 2.92 -9.39
C LEU A 2 -1.52 2.62 -7.93
N ILE A 3 -2.53 2.62 -7.06
CA ILE A 3 -2.30 2.32 -5.64
C ILE A 3 -1.81 0.89 -5.46
N ARG A 4 -2.40 -0.05 -6.19
CA ARG A 4 -1.92 -1.44 -6.15
C ARG A 4 -0.49 -1.57 -6.65
N SER A 5 -0.15 -0.82 -7.69
CA SER A 5 1.22 -0.82 -8.21
C SER A 5 2.20 -0.26 -7.19
N LEU A 6 1.84 0.82 -6.50
CA LEU A 6 2.65 1.39 -5.43
C LEU A 6 2.89 0.37 -4.33
N VAL A 7 1.82 -0.28 -3.86
CA VAL A 7 1.92 -1.30 -2.82
C VAL A 7 2.76 -2.48 -3.28
N GLU A 8 2.54 -2.93 -4.51
CA GLU A 8 3.31 -4.05 -5.08
C GLU A 8 4.80 -3.78 -5.05
N VAL A 9 5.20 -2.59 -5.51
CA VAL A 9 6.61 -2.22 -5.56
C VAL A 9 7.17 -2.09 -4.14
N ALA A 10 6.45 -1.42 -3.24
CA ALA A 10 6.89 -1.24 -1.86
C ALA A 10 7.05 -2.58 -1.13
N SER A 11 6.13 -3.51 -1.37
CA SER A 11 6.15 -4.82 -0.71
C SER A 11 7.35 -5.68 -1.14
N ARG A 12 7.96 -5.34 -2.26
CA ARG A 12 9.14 -6.04 -2.78
C ARG A 12 10.44 -5.28 -2.51
N GLY A 13 10.37 -4.18 -1.77
CA GLY A 13 11.54 -3.39 -1.43
C GLY A 13 12.03 -2.48 -2.53
N GLY A 14 11.20 -2.22 -3.53
CA GLY A 14 11.55 -1.36 -4.65
C GLY A 14 11.11 0.07 -4.48
N ASN A 15 11.43 0.88 -5.47
CA ASN A 15 11.02 2.28 -5.54
C ASN A 15 10.04 2.47 -6.69
N PHE A 16 8.99 3.27 -6.44
CA PHE A 16 7.95 3.50 -7.42
C PHE A 16 8.11 4.91 -7.98
N LEU A 17 8.36 4.98 -9.28
CA LEU A 17 8.47 6.26 -10.00
C LEU A 17 7.25 6.39 -10.91
N LEU A 18 6.41 7.35 -10.60
CA LEU A 18 5.24 7.65 -11.41
C LEU A 18 5.48 8.95 -12.16
N ASN A 19 5.54 8.86 -13.48
CA ASN A 19 5.79 10.00 -14.32
C ASN A 19 4.48 10.54 -14.90
N VAL A 20 4.39 11.86 -15.02
CA VAL A 20 3.31 12.51 -15.75
C VAL A 20 3.91 13.38 -16.84
N GLY A 21 3.28 13.34 -18.03
CA GLY A 21 3.74 14.17 -19.13
C GLY A 21 2.92 15.46 -19.19
N PRO A 22 3.49 16.61 -18.78
CA PRO A 22 2.74 17.86 -18.90
C PRO A 22 2.52 18.24 -20.34
N GLN A 23 1.47 19.01 -20.57
CA GLN A 23 1.19 19.55 -21.91
C GLN A 23 2.25 20.57 -22.31
N PRO A 24 2.32 20.95 -23.60
CA PRO A 24 3.31 21.93 -24.04
C PRO A 24 3.27 23.27 -23.29
N ASP A 25 2.12 23.63 -22.74
CA ASP A 25 1.96 24.85 -21.93
C ASP A 25 2.35 24.64 -20.46
N GLY A 26 2.86 23.46 -20.11
CA GLY A 26 3.28 23.15 -18.75
C GLY A 26 2.16 22.67 -17.83
N VAL A 27 0.93 22.58 -18.32
CA VAL A 27 -0.21 22.19 -17.52
C VAL A 27 -0.30 20.68 -17.44
N ILE A 28 -0.54 20.16 -16.23
CA ILE A 28 -0.82 18.73 -16.04
C ILE A 28 -2.29 18.49 -16.34
N GLN A 29 -2.58 17.49 -17.17
CA GLN A 29 -3.93 17.19 -17.59
C GLN A 29 -4.82 16.82 -16.39
N PRO A 30 -6.12 17.15 -16.44
CA PRO A 30 -7.02 16.88 -15.31
C PRO A 30 -7.06 15.40 -14.89
N GLU A 31 -6.98 14.48 -15.84
CA GLU A 31 -6.98 13.04 -15.54
C GLU A 31 -5.78 12.64 -14.68
N PHE A 32 -4.61 13.20 -14.99
CA PHE A 32 -3.40 12.93 -14.23
C PHE A 32 -3.45 13.57 -12.85
N ARG A 33 -3.97 14.78 -12.75
CA ARG A 33 -4.15 15.43 -11.44
C ARG A 33 -5.10 14.66 -10.56
N GLU A 34 -6.19 14.14 -11.13
CA GLU A 34 -7.17 13.36 -10.39
C GLU A 34 -6.53 12.08 -9.83
N ARG A 35 -5.75 11.39 -10.64
CA ARG A 35 -5.05 10.18 -10.20
C ARG A 35 -4.04 10.48 -9.10
N LEU A 36 -3.29 11.55 -9.22
CA LEU A 36 -2.34 11.96 -8.18
C LEU A 36 -3.05 12.32 -6.88
N ARG A 37 -4.20 12.99 -6.96
CA ARG A 37 -4.99 13.32 -5.79
C ARG A 37 -5.54 12.07 -5.11
N THR A 38 -5.97 11.09 -5.89
CA THR A 38 -6.45 9.82 -5.34
C THR A 38 -5.35 9.10 -4.57
N ILE A 39 -4.15 9.03 -5.14
CA ILE A 39 -3.01 8.43 -4.47
C ILE A 39 -2.66 9.22 -3.21
N GLY A 40 -2.63 10.55 -3.29
CA GLY A 40 -2.34 11.40 -2.15
C GLY A 40 -3.35 11.27 -1.03
N SER A 41 -4.62 11.19 -1.35
CA SER A 41 -5.67 10.98 -0.35
C SER A 41 -5.52 9.62 0.35
N TRP A 42 -5.20 8.58 -0.41
CA TRP A 42 -4.95 7.27 0.17
C TRP A 42 -3.73 7.31 1.09
N LEU A 43 -2.66 7.96 0.66
CA LEU A 43 -1.43 8.06 1.45
C LEU A 43 -1.62 8.91 2.71
N SER A 44 -2.50 9.90 2.69
CA SER A 44 -2.74 10.70 3.89
C SER A 44 -3.33 9.87 5.02
N VAL A 45 -4.03 8.79 4.70
CA VAL A 45 -4.60 7.87 5.68
C VAL A 45 -3.68 6.67 5.92
N ASN A 46 -3.10 6.12 4.87
CA ASN A 46 -2.40 4.85 4.91
C ASN A 46 -0.89 4.96 4.70
N GLY A 47 -0.34 6.17 4.69
CA GLY A 47 1.07 6.38 4.35
C GLY A 47 2.04 5.66 5.27
N GLU A 48 1.68 5.45 6.53
CA GLU A 48 2.57 4.74 7.46
C GLU A 48 2.87 3.31 7.00
N SER A 49 2.01 2.74 6.15
CA SER A 49 2.22 1.39 5.63
C SER A 49 3.16 1.37 4.42
N ILE A 50 3.55 2.52 3.93
CA ILE A 50 4.45 2.66 2.77
C ILE A 50 5.74 3.36 3.16
N TYR A 51 5.64 4.53 3.82
CA TYR A 51 6.82 5.35 4.13
C TYR A 51 7.74 4.65 5.12
N GLY A 52 9.00 4.57 4.78
CA GLY A 52 10.01 3.96 5.66
C GLY A 52 9.89 2.46 5.82
N THR A 53 9.11 1.80 4.97
CA THR A 53 8.95 0.35 5.02
C THR A 53 9.93 -0.35 4.08
N THR A 54 10.03 -1.66 4.26
CA THR A 54 10.75 -2.53 3.34
C THR A 54 9.88 -3.74 3.02
N TYR A 55 10.41 -4.69 2.28
CA TYR A 55 9.65 -5.87 1.87
C TYR A 55 9.15 -6.65 3.07
N GLY A 56 7.96 -7.22 2.93
CA GLY A 56 7.34 -8.00 3.98
C GLY A 56 7.55 -9.50 3.81
N PRO A 57 7.15 -10.28 4.83
CA PRO A 57 7.43 -11.72 4.86
C PRO A 57 6.55 -12.56 3.95
N LEU A 58 5.36 -12.10 3.58
CA LEU A 58 4.41 -12.92 2.81
C LEU A 58 4.48 -12.54 1.34
N GLN A 59 5.40 -13.17 0.62
CA GLN A 59 5.54 -12.97 -0.81
C GLN A 59 4.72 -14.02 -1.57
N GLY A 60 4.14 -13.61 -2.70
CA GLY A 60 3.48 -14.55 -3.60
C GLY A 60 2.05 -14.92 -3.24
N VAL A 61 1.46 -14.33 -2.22
CA VAL A 61 0.06 -14.54 -1.89
C VAL A 61 -0.80 -13.65 -2.80
N LEU A 62 -1.86 -14.21 -3.41
CA LEU A 62 -2.57 -13.56 -4.51
C LEU A 62 -3.18 -12.21 -4.17
N SER A 63 -3.92 -12.12 -3.07
CA SER A 63 -4.68 -10.91 -2.76
C SER A 63 -4.04 -10.08 -1.66
N ILE A 64 -2.86 -10.43 -1.25
CA ILE A 64 -2.22 -9.81 -0.09
C ILE A 64 -0.80 -9.41 -0.45
N ARG A 65 -0.41 -8.22 0.00
CA ARG A 65 0.98 -7.77 -0.01
C ARG A 65 1.35 -7.29 1.37
N THR A 66 2.61 -7.42 1.76
CA THR A 66 3.06 -7.01 3.08
C THR A 66 4.25 -6.07 2.99
N THR A 67 4.25 -5.08 3.89
CA THR A 67 5.39 -4.20 4.12
C THR A 67 5.72 -4.23 5.60
N VAL A 68 6.97 -3.94 5.94
CA VAL A 68 7.47 -4.05 7.31
C VAL A 68 8.17 -2.77 7.71
N LYS A 69 7.92 -2.33 8.92
CA LYS A 69 8.62 -1.19 9.52
C LYS A 69 8.72 -1.41 11.02
N LYS A 70 9.95 -1.47 11.55
CA LYS A 70 10.21 -1.69 12.97
C LYS A 70 9.53 -2.97 13.44
N ASP A 71 8.59 -2.86 14.35
CA ASP A 71 7.90 -4.00 14.95
C ASP A 71 6.50 -4.22 14.35
N LYS A 72 6.23 -3.63 13.20
CA LYS A 72 4.91 -3.70 12.55
C LYS A 72 5.00 -4.37 11.20
N ILE A 73 4.01 -5.20 10.91
CA ILE A 73 3.78 -5.76 9.58
C ILE A 73 2.47 -5.17 9.08
N PHE A 74 2.53 -4.49 7.94
CA PHE A 74 1.33 -3.95 7.30
C PHE A 74 0.87 -4.94 6.24
N VAL A 75 -0.37 -5.37 6.36
CA VAL A 75 -0.99 -6.29 5.41
C VAL A 75 -1.91 -5.48 4.51
N HIS A 76 -1.57 -5.45 3.23
CA HIS A 76 -2.36 -4.77 2.22
C HIS A 76 -3.26 -5.79 1.55
N VAL A 77 -4.57 -5.62 1.71
CA VAL A 77 -5.54 -6.56 1.19
C VAL A 77 -6.15 -5.97 -0.08
N PHE A 78 -5.87 -6.60 -1.22
CA PHE A 78 -6.38 -6.14 -2.51
C PHE A 78 -7.84 -6.52 -2.70
N ASP A 79 -8.21 -7.70 -2.25
CA ASP A 79 -9.58 -8.19 -2.35
C ASP A 79 -10.01 -8.77 -1.01
N TRP A 80 -10.99 -8.12 -0.37
CA TRP A 80 -11.48 -8.58 0.92
C TRP A 80 -12.35 -9.82 0.75
N PRO A 81 -12.15 -10.86 1.56
CA PRO A 81 -13.01 -12.03 1.51
C PRO A 81 -14.38 -11.72 2.11
N ARG A 82 -15.35 -12.58 1.83
CA ARG A 82 -16.69 -12.44 2.42
C ARG A 82 -16.74 -12.86 3.88
N GLY A 83 -15.83 -13.73 4.27
CA GLY A 83 -15.71 -14.20 5.65
C GLY A 83 -14.49 -13.60 6.32
N PRO A 84 -13.99 -14.26 7.37
CA PRO A 84 -12.77 -13.81 8.03
C PRO A 84 -11.58 -13.80 7.09
N LEU A 85 -10.71 -12.83 7.28
CA LEU A 85 -9.44 -12.78 6.57
C LEU A 85 -8.46 -13.71 7.26
N GLU A 86 -7.98 -14.71 6.53
CA GLU A 86 -6.99 -15.66 7.04
C GLU A 86 -5.63 -15.34 6.46
N ILE A 87 -4.63 -15.26 7.31
CA ILE A 87 -3.25 -14.97 6.91
C ILE A 87 -2.37 -16.12 7.38
N ASP A 88 -1.90 -16.91 6.42
CA ASP A 88 -1.02 -18.04 6.70
C ASP A 88 0.43 -17.63 6.50
N GLY A 89 1.33 -18.34 7.15
CA GLY A 89 2.77 -18.19 6.94
C GLY A 89 3.45 -17.16 7.81
N LEU A 90 2.72 -16.52 8.71
CA LEU A 90 3.33 -15.63 9.69
C LEU A 90 4.02 -16.46 10.77
N GLN A 91 5.30 -16.18 10.98
CA GLN A 91 6.10 -16.85 12.00
C GLN A 91 6.19 -16.05 13.28
N GLU A 92 5.93 -14.75 13.19
CA GLU A 92 6.04 -13.83 14.30
C GLU A 92 4.80 -13.91 15.19
N ARG A 93 5.01 -13.66 16.47
CA ARG A 93 3.91 -13.58 17.43
C ARG A 93 3.18 -12.26 17.24
N VAL A 94 1.86 -12.32 17.04
CA VAL A 94 1.02 -11.14 16.88
C VAL A 94 0.53 -10.70 18.25
N LEU A 95 0.86 -9.48 18.65
CA LEU A 95 0.41 -8.92 19.92
C LEU A 95 -0.92 -8.18 19.77
N SER A 96 -1.12 -7.52 18.63
CA SER A 96 -2.36 -6.80 18.35
C SER A 96 -2.52 -6.61 16.84
N ALA A 97 -3.75 -6.35 16.42
CA ALA A 97 -4.05 -6.05 15.03
C ALA A 97 -5.14 -4.99 14.97
N TYR A 98 -5.04 -4.09 13.99
CA TYR A 98 -6.04 -3.05 13.81
C TYR A 98 -6.07 -2.60 12.35
N LEU A 99 -7.14 -1.91 11.97
CA LEU A 99 -7.29 -1.36 10.63
C LEU A 99 -6.73 0.06 10.61
N VAL A 100 -5.75 0.31 9.77
CA VAL A 100 -5.13 1.64 9.67
C VAL A 100 -6.15 2.69 9.25
N SER A 101 -6.95 2.37 8.24
CA SER A 101 -7.92 3.31 7.70
C SER A 101 -9.12 3.54 8.61
N ALA A 102 -9.33 2.70 9.59
CA ALA A 102 -10.46 2.84 10.52
C ALA A 102 -10.12 3.65 11.76
N ASP A 103 -8.89 4.14 11.87
CA ASP A 103 -8.40 4.91 13.01
C ASP A 103 -8.65 4.19 14.34
N ASN A 104 -8.43 2.91 14.32
CA ASN A 104 -8.83 2.00 15.39
C ASN A 104 -7.62 1.56 16.19
N ARG A 105 -6.84 2.49 16.60
CA ARG A 105 -5.55 2.26 17.24
C ARG A 105 -5.62 2.22 18.75
#